data_71815cda0873199581415e3f89683e63
#
_entry.id   71815cda0873199581415e3f89683e63
#
_cell.length_a   1.000
_cell.length_b   1.000
_cell.length_c   1.000
_cell.angle_alpha   90.00
_cell.angle_beta   90.00
_cell.angle_gamma   90.00
#
_symmetry.space_group_name_H-M   'P 1'
#
loop_
_entity.id
_entity.type
_entity.pdbx_description
1 polymer ?
#
loop_
_entity_poly.entity_id
_entity_poly.type
_entity_poly.pdbx_seq_one_letter_code
_entity_poly.pdbx_strand_id
1 'polypeptide(L)'
;MTASRDTMGFMGEWFSHPEWWFSAKKNSEVDDYITKCYGHLLFELPVAHQSPITTIIIYDQLPHHVFRKDRGAQHIVSYYLQKAIALVDFHKYNMDLMNTMTTHEWMFFWLPYRHSRDPKKCFEVLNHILYRLKTNINTSADDIMWLKRYLRATLQRFPTESQTTTDHLQYYPPSKETEHILPPYELQRKYMPLLDSETVLLSSSIYDMDPEDSGLFIDNRSTQHSLSYQMNQEKKRYEFVIVSLSGGVDSMVALDIARKTYRRVVAVHINYNNRKESKGEEMFLRDWCNYLGIPLFVRRITEVSRRELSQLELRDVYESYTKEVRFGTYAEVATRFTKNAIAISPPVVPVILGHHADDVVENIVQNITSMSKYENLNGMEEYTSIAKYPHITLWRPFLKTPMIYKTAILDYAHNNHVLYFKDTTSVTCTRGRYRLYLSHALDAYDVKTKGAFLYTSNVVSDLYDFMKDRVEEWSQLCQHGCLSDIKISSPPPHLPLFWKEYLQKNYAVVPTMKTMGYLSAAIKNHLETKKRVSVMIRKHVKLTIEKKQKKSDIIPYYLISVTHTA
;
A
#
# COMPACT_ATOMS: atom_id res chain seq x y z
N MET A 1 22.10 -39.00 26.17
CA MET A 1 22.88 -39.04 24.89
C MET A 1 22.02 -39.08 23.63
N THR A 2 20.80 -39.62 23.66
CA THR A 2 19.87 -39.64 22.52
C THR A 2 19.37 -38.24 22.14
N ALA A 3 18.90 -37.44 23.08
CA ALA A 3 18.37 -36.07 22.81
C ALA A 3 19.39 -35.10 22.16
N SER A 4 20.70 -35.28 22.44
CA SER A 4 21.76 -34.46 21.80
C SER A 4 21.96 -34.81 20.32
N ARG A 5 21.75 -36.07 19.91
CA ARG A 5 21.83 -36.51 18.52
C ARG A 5 20.60 -36.04 17.71
N ASP A 6 19.43 -36.07 18.32
CA ASP A 6 18.18 -35.66 17.65
C ASP A 6 18.11 -34.15 17.41
N THR A 7 18.63 -33.33 18.35
CA THR A 7 18.71 -31.87 18.16
C THR A 7 19.74 -31.47 17.10
N MET A 8 20.89 -32.18 17.04
CA MET A 8 21.88 -31.97 15.97
C MET A 8 21.32 -32.37 14.59
N GLY A 9 20.60 -33.49 14.53
CA GLY A 9 19.90 -33.95 13.34
C GLY A 9 18.87 -32.93 12.87
N PHE A 10 18.03 -32.42 13.79
CA PHE A 10 17.05 -31.36 13.49
C PHE A 10 17.71 -30.13 12.90
N MET A 11 18.75 -29.59 13.52
CA MET A 11 19.44 -28.39 13.04
C MET A 11 20.09 -28.60 11.67
N GLY A 12 20.70 -29.77 11.44
CA GLY A 12 21.27 -30.12 10.14
C GLY A 12 20.23 -30.15 9.03
N GLU A 13 19.10 -30.83 9.27
CA GLU A 13 18.00 -30.86 8.29
C GLU A 13 17.32 -29.49 8.15
N TRP A 14 17.09 -28.77 9.26
CA TRP A 14 16.46 -27.45 9.23
C TRP A 14 17.18 -26.48 8.30
N PHE A 15 18.51 -26.41 8.39
CA PHE A 15 19.30 -25.51 7.55
C PHE A 15 19.58 -26.05 6.14
N SER A 16 19.46 -27.36 5.91
CA SER A 16 19.57 -27.94 4.56
C SER A 16 18.29 -27.81 3.73
N HIS A 17 17.13 -27.47 4.35
CA HIS A 17 15.84 -27.35 3.72
C HIS A 17 15.23 -25.93 3.84
N PRO A 18 15.79 -24.90 3.14
CA PRO A 18 15.28 -23.54 3.21
C PRO A 18 13.82 -23.39 2.76
N GLU A 19 13.30 -24.33 1.98
CA GLU A 19 11.91 -24.39 1.56
C GLU A 19 10.93 -24.61 2.73
N TRP A 20 11.38 -25.10 3.87
CA TRP A 20 10.57 -25.25 5.07
C TRP A 20 10.30 -23.91 5.77
N TRP A 21 11.23 -22.95 5.65
CA TRP A 21 11.21 -21.71 6.44
C TRP A 21 10.14 -20.70 6.02
N PHE A 22 9.85 -20.64 4.71
CA PHE A 22 9.03 -19.57 4.14
C PHE A 22 7.96 -20.10 3.19
N SER A 23 7.52 -21.34 3.37
CA SER A 23 6.44 -21.90 2.57
C SER A 23 5.15 -21.12 2.81
N ALA A 24 4.77 -20.28 1.83
CA ALA A 24 3.48 -19.60 1.81
C ALA A 24 2.31 -20.59 1.60
N LYS A 25 2.60 -21.78 1.08
CA LYS A 25 1.64 -22.88 0.94
C LYS A 25 1.81 -23.82 2.13
N LYS A 26 0.73 -24.06 2.86
CA LYS A 26 0.63 -25.10 3.88
C LYS A 26 0.99 -26.44 3.23
N ASN A 27 2.19 -26.91 3.42
CA ASN A 27 2.61 -28.24 2.96
C ASN A 27 2.38 -29.23 4.10
N SER A 28 1.24 -29.92 4.04
CA SER A 28 0.87 -30.86 5.10
C SER A 28 1.85 -32.02 5.21
N GLU A 29 2.55 -32.40 4.14
CA GLU A 29 3.54 -33.48 4.16
C GLU A 29 4.79 -33.07 4.94
N VAL A 30 5.24 -31.83 4.79
CA VAL A 30 6.36 -31.28 5.58
C VAL A 30 5.97 -31.16 7.05
N ASP A 31 4.76 -30.69 7.36
CA ASP A 31 4.28 -30.61 8.74
C ASP A 31 4.21 -31.99 9.39
N ASP A 32 3.71 -33.01 8.67
CA ASP A 32 3.61 -34.39 9.17
C ASP A 32 4.99 -35.01 9.36
N TYR A 33 5.92 -34.75 8.43
CA TYR A 33 7.32 -35.22 8.57
C TYR A 33 7.99 -34.58 9.78
N ILE A 34 7.97 -33.25 9.91
CA ILE A 34 8.61 -32.54 11.04
C ILE A 34 7.98 -32.97 12.37
N THR A 35 6.65 -33.12 12.41
CA THR A 35 5.94 -33.54 13.62
C THR A 35 6.37 -34.94 14.04
N LYS A 36 6.43 -35.86 13.08
CA LYS A 36 6.83 -37.27 13.34
C LYS A 36 8.27 -37.40 13.79
N CYS A 37 9.19 -36.69 13.12
CA CYS A 37 10.62 -36.82 13.39
C CYS A 37 11.08 -36.01 14.59
N TYR A 38 10.53 -34.83 14.81
CA TYR A 38 11.08 -33.84 15.74
C TYR A 38 10.09 -33.29 16.77
N GLY A 39 8.78 -33.63 16.67
CA GLY A 39 7.74 -33.10 17.57
C GLY A 39 8.00 -33.36 19.05
N HIS A 40 8.69 -34.46 19.37
CA HIS A 40 9.07 -34.82 20.74
C HIS A 40 10.02 -33.81 21.41
N LEU A 41 10.83 -33.07 20.62
CA LEU A 41 11.77 -32.08 21.15
C LEU A 41 11.08 -30.91 21.88
N LEU A 42 9.79 -30.69 21.65
CA LEU A 42 9.01 -29.70 22.40
C LEU A 42 8.77 -30.09 23.86
N PHE A 43 8.74 -31.38 24.15
CA PHE A 43 8.40 -31.93 25.46
C PHE A 43 9.65 -32.33 26.27
N GLU A 44 10.81 -32.35 25.64
CA GLU A 44 12.08 -32.62 26.31
C GLU A 44 12.57 -31.33 27.00
N LEU A 45 13.03 -31.49 28.24
CA LEU A 45 13.67 -30.40 28.97
C LEU A 45 14.98 -30.01 28.26
N PRO A 46 15.28 -28.70 28.11
CA PRO A 46 16.54 -28.27 27.52
C PRO A 46 17.71 -28.89 28.26
N VAL A 47 18.55 -29.63 27.56
CA VAL A 47 19.80 -30.12 28.14
C VAL A 47 20.72 -28.91 28.33
N ALA A 48 21.34 -28.77 29.50
CA ALA A 48 22.16 -27.62 29.91
C ALA A 48 23.34 -27.26 28.95
N HIS A 49 23.55 -28.05 27.90
CA HIS A 49 24.63 -27.91 26.92
C HIS A 49 24.14 -27.65 25.47
N GLN A 50 22.84 -27.38 25.27
CA GLN A 50 22.36 -27.05 23.94
C GLN A 50 22.69 -25.58 23.58
N SER A 51 23.03 -25.35 22.31
CA SER A 51 23.19 -23.98 21.80
C SER A 51 21.89 -23.18 22.01
N PRO A 52 21.97 -21.94 22.53
CA PRO A 52 20.81 -21.08 22.68
C PRO A 52 19.98 -20.95 21.39
N ILE A 53 20.64 -20.90 20.23
CA ILE A 53 19.97 -20.76 18.92
C ILE A 53 19.13 -22.01 18.60
N THR A 54 19.62 -23.22 18.91
CA THR A 54 18.87 -24.46 18.73
C THR A 54 17.57 -24.44 19.52
N THR A 55 17.64 -24.04 20.79
CA THR A 55 16.47 -23.95 21.67
C THR A 55 15.47 -22.88 21.18
N ILE A 56 15.96 -21.72 20.72
CA ILE A 56 15.14 -20.67 20.16
C ILE A 56 14.39 -21.17 18.92
N ILE A 57 15.06 -21.87 18.00
CA ILE A 57 14.43 -22.39 16.78
C ILE A 57 13.38 -23.46 17.13
N ILE A 58 13.68 -24.35 18.06
CA ILE A 58 12.72 -25.36 18.52
C ILE A 58 11.47 -24.70 19.10
N TYR A 59 11.60 -23.71 19.97
CA TYR A 59 10.46 -23.06 20.61
C TYR A 59 9.70 -22.11 19.68
N ASP A 60 10.34 -21.48 18.71
CA ASP A 60 9.67 -20.57 17.78
C ASP A 60 9.08 -21.28 16.56
N GLN A 61 9.80 -22.23 15.95
CA GLN A 61 9.40 -22.81 14.67
C GLN A 61 8.63 -24.13 14.81
N LEU A 62 9.09 -25.02 15.66
CA LEU A 62 8.51 -26.36 15.77
C LEU A 62 7.02 -26.35 16.17
N PRO A 63 6.54 -25.48 17.10
CA PRO A 63 5.12 -25.41 17.43
C PRO A 63 4.23 -25.04 16.24
N HIS A 64 4.75 -24.22 15.31
CA HIS A 64 4.01 -23.85 14.11
C HIS A 64 3.78 -25.01 13.14
N HIS A 65 4.66 -26.02 13.13
CA HIS A 65 4.47 -27.23 12.35
C HIS A 65 3.61 -28.26 13.08
N VAL A 66 3.92 -28.52 14.35
CA VAL A 66 3.25 -29.54 15.17
C VAL A 66 1.77 -29.22 15.40
N PHE A 67 1.44 -27.95 15.69
CA PHE A 67 0.09 -27.53 16.06
C PHE A 67 -0.65 -26.79 14.92
N ARG A 68 -0.14 -26.77 13.70
CA ARG A 68 -0.74 -26.02 12.58
C ARG A 68 -2.16 -26.48 12.25
N LYS A 69 -2.44 -27.78 12.37
CA LYS A 69 -3.75 -28.37 12.07
C LYS A 69 -4.76 -28.18 13.20
N ASP A 70 -4.30 -27.91 14.42
CA ASP A 70 -5.15 -27.74 15.60
C ASP A 70 -5.43 -26.26 15.88
N ARG A 71 -6.64 -25.81 15.54
CA ARG A 71 -7.06 -24.43 15.80
C ARG A 71 -7.20 -24.09 17.29
N GLY A 72 -7.40 -25.08 18.15
CA GLY A 72 -7.49 -24.91 19.61
C GLY A 72 -6.12 -24.72 20.29
N ALA A 73 -5.03 -25.12 19.63
CA ALA A 73 -3.69 -25.10 20.19
C ALA A 73 -2.95 -23.76 20.09
N GLN A 74 -3.60 -22.67 19.70
CA GLN A 74 -2.97 -21.35 19.58
C GLN A 74 -2.33 -20.87 20.90
N HIS A 75 -2.91 -21.22 22.04
CA HIS A 75 -2.35 -20.90 23.35
C HIS A 75 -1.02 -21.64 23.61
N ILE A 76 -0.84 -22.85 23.09
CA ILE A 76 0.39 -23.63 23.19
C ILE A 76 1.48 -22.99 22.33
N VAL A 77 1.16 -22.60 21.09
CA VAL A 77 2.07 -21.87 20.21
C VAL A 77 2.52 -20.57 20.87
N SER A 78 1.59 -19.82 21.46
CA SER A 78 1.90 -18.58 22.20
C SER A 78 2.81 -18.83 23.40
N TYR A 79 2.59 -19.91 24.15
CA TYR A 79 3.42 -20.28 25.30
C TYR A 79 4.88 -20.54 24.89
N TYR A 80 5.12 -21.31 23.83
CA TYR A 80 6.47 -21.57 23.34
C TYR A 80 7.12 -20.32 22.74
N LEU A 81 6.35 -19.48 22.06
CA LEU A 81 6.84 -18.19 21.58
C LEU A 81 7.34 -17.31 22.72
N GLN A 82 6.64 -17.24 23.85
CA GLN A 82 7.11 -16.48 25.02
C GLN A 82 8.42 -17.04 25.59
N LYS A 83 8.60 -18.35 25.60
CA LYS A 83 9.88 -18.98 25.98
C LYS A 83 11.01 -18.60 25.02
N ALA A 84 10.75 -18.63 23.71
CA ALA A 84 11.73 -18.21 22.71
C ALA A 84 12.12 -16.73 22.88
N ILE A 85 11.12 -15.85 23.12
CA ILE A 85 11.35 -14.42 23.39
C ILE A 85 12.22 -14.23 24.63
N ALA A 86 11.96 -14.93 25.71
CA ALA A 86 12.76 -14.84 26.95
C ALA A 86 14.23 -15.24 26.71
N LEU A 87 14.48 -16.24 25.85
CA LEU A 87 15.84 -16.63 25.48
C LEU A 87 16.53 -15.55 24.63
N VAL A 88 15.81 -14.91 23.70
CA VAL A 88 16.34 -13.77 22.94
C VAL A 88 16.66 -12.63 23.88
N ASP A 89 15.75 -12.25 24.80
CA ASP A 89 15.96 -11.19 25.79
C ASP A 89 17.21 -11.45 26.65
N PHE A 90 17.48 -12.71 27.01
CA PHE A 90 18.64 -13.10 27.81
C PHE A 90 19.96 -13.03 27.02
N HIS A 91 19.94 -13.44 25.75
CA HIS A 91 21.16 -13.63 24.96
C HIS A 91 21.48 -12.47 24.00
N LYS A 92 20.58 -11.53 23.75
CA LYS A 92 20.73 -10.50 22.70
C LYS A 92 21.93 -9.56 22.88
N TYR A 93 22.48 -9.47 24.08
CA TYR A 93 23.69 -8.68 24.35
C TYR A 93 24.98 -9.51 24.42
N ASN A 94 24.90 -10.82 24.16
CA ASN A 94 26.08 -11.69 24.10
C ASN A 94 26.75 -11.52 22.73
N MET A 95 27.74 -10.62 22.66
CA MET A 95 28.44 -10.31 21.41
C MET A 95 29.24 -11.49 20.84
N ASP A 96 29.78 -12.36 21.70
CA ASP A 96 30.51 -13.55 21.26
C ASP A 96 29.58 -14.49 20.52
N LEU A 97 28.40 -14.74 21.09
CA LEU A 97 27.37 -15.55 20.43
C LEU A 97 26.90 -14.90 19.12
N MET A 98 26.66 -13.57 19.11
CA MET A 98 26.21 -12.85 17.92
C MET A 98 27.21 -12.89 16.78
N ASN A 99 28.51 -12.82 17.09
CA ASN A 99 29.59 -12.80 16.10
C ASN A 99 29.88 -14.20 15.51
N THR A 100 29.54 -15.28 16.21
CA THR A 100 29.75 -16.66 15.73
C THR A 100 28.60 -17.18 14.87
N MET A 101 27.43 -16.53 14.89
CA MET A 101 26.25 -16.97 14.13
C MET A 101 26.42 -16.76 12.62
N THR A 102 26.08 -17.77 11.85
CA THR A 102 25.82 -17.61 10.41
C THR A 102 24.67 -16.63 10.17
N THR A 103 24.52 -16.12 8.95
CA THR A 103 23.41 -15.22 8.61
C THR A 103 22.04 -15.85 8.88
N HIS A 104 21.89 -17.14 8.59
CA HIS A 104 20.63 -17.86 8.83
C HIS A 104 20.35 -18.05 10.33
N GLU A 105 21.32 -18.50 11.10
CA GLU A 105 21.17 -18.61 12.56
C GLU A 105 20.81 -17.28 13.19
N TRP A 106 21.47 -16.21 12.76
CA TRP A 106 21.18 -14.86 13.23
C TRP A 106 19.75 -14.40 12.86
N MET A 107 19.24 -14.73 11.68
CA MET A 107 17.86 -14.44 11.30
C MET A 107 16.87 -15.20 12.19
N PHE A 108 17.13 -16.49 12.47
CA PHE A 108 16.27 -17.30 13.35
C PHE A 108 16.36 -16.88 14.81
N PHE A 109 17.51 -16.39 15.27
CA PHE A 109 17.64 -15.81 16.60
C PHE A 109 16.67 -14.66 16.84
N TRP A 110 16.51 -13.75 15.88
CA TRP A 110 15.62 -12.60 15.97
C TRP A 110 14.16 -12.88 15.57
N LEU A 111 13.86 -14.05 15.04
CA LEU A 111 12.55 -14.39 14.53
C LEU A 111 11.42 -14.36 15.58
N PRO A 112 11.63 -14.78 16.85
CA PRO A 112 10.62 -14.68 17.90
C PRO A 112 10.14 -13.25 18.16
N TYR A 113 11.04 -12.26 18.08
CA TYR A 113 10.69 -10.86 18.22
C TYR A 113 9.74 -10.39 17.09
N ARG A 114 10.00 -10.82 15.86
CA ARG A 114 9.11 -10.56 14.73
C ARG A 114 7.76 -11.26 14.88
N HIS A 115 7.73 -12.46 15.44
CA HIS A 115 6.50 -13.23 15.67
C HIS A 115 5.68 -12.69 16.83
N SER A 116 6.29 -11.97 17.77
CA SER A 116 5.60 -11.34 18.90
C SER A 116 4.59 -10.29 18.48
N ARG A 117 4.77 -9.69 17.29
CA ARG A 117 4.02 -8.52 16.80
C ARG A 117 4.09 -7.30 17.75
N ASP A 118 4.99 -7.31 18.72
CA ASP A 118 5.28 -6.16 19.56
C ASP A 118 6.06 -5.13 18.73
N PRO A 119 5.54 -3.91 18.57
CA PRO A 119 6.20 -2.88 17.76
C PRO A 119 7.62 -2.58 18.20
N LYS A 120 7.90 -2.55 19.52
CA LYS A 120 9.24 -2.27 20.07
C LYS A 120 10.21 -3.39 19.68
N LYS A 121 9.80 -4.65 19.82
CA LYS A 121 10.61 -5.81 19.45
C LYS A 121 10.81 -5.89 17.93
N CYS A 122 9.77 -5.64 17.14
CA CYS A 122 9.88 -5.57 15.68
C CYS A 122 10.82 -4.45 15.23
N PHE A 123 10.79 -3.29 15.90
CA PHE A 123 11.69 -2.17 15.64
C PHE A 123 13.16 -2.50 15.96
N GLU A 124 13.39 -3.21 17.05
CA GLU A 124 14.72 -3.72 17.39
C GLU A 124 15.27 -4.63 16.29
N VAL A 125 14.46 -5.57 15.81
CA VAL A 125 14.83 -6.45 14.66
C VAL A 125 15.16 -5.63 13.41
N LEU A 126 14.34 -4.63 13.08
CA LEU A 126 14.60 -3.76 11.92
C LEU A 126 15.95 -3.07 12.02
N ASN A 127 16.26 -2.48 13.18
CA ASN A 127 17.53 -1.80 13.41
C ASN A 127 18.72 -2.76 13.26
N HIS A 128 18.62 -3.97 13.79
CA HIS A 128 19.67 -4.97 13.68
C HIS A 128 19.88 -5.44 12.22
N ILE A 129 18.80 -5.63 11.44
CA ILE A 129 18.90 -5.99 10.03
C ILE A 129 19.57 -4.86 9.23
N LEU A 130 19.11 -3.62 9.43
CA LEU A 130 19.67 -2.45 8.75
C LEU A 130 21.13 -2.22 9.10
N TYR A 131 21.50 -2.38 10.38
CA TYR A 131 22.88 -2.31 10.83
C TYR A 131 23.75 -3.36 10.13
N ARG A 132 23.31 -4.64 10.13
CA ARG A 132 24.06 -5.74 9.50
C ARG A 132 24.22 -5.55 8.00
N LEU A 133 23.18 -5.07 7.29
CA LEU A 133 23.26 -4.73 5.86
C LEU A 133 24.23 -3.59 5.56
N LYS A 134 24.47 -2.66 6.50
CA LYS A 134 25.36 -1.51 6.33
C LYS A 134 26.82 -1.82 6.69
N THR A 135 27.06 -2.65 7.69
CA THR A 135 28.38 -2.82 8.29
C THR A 135 29.15 -4.02 7.74
N ASN A 136 28.48 -5.04 7.19
CA ASN A 136 29.13 -6.24 6.71
C ASN A 136 29.65 -6.10 5.28
N ILE A 137 30.86 -5.54 5.15
CA ILE A 137 31.57 -5.35 3.86
C ILE A 137 31.93 -6.69 3.18
N ASN A 138 32.04 -7.79 3.94
CA ASN A 138 32.44 -9.12 3.47
C ASN A 138 31.29 -10.13 3.41
N THR A 139 30.04 -9.68 3.39
CA THR A 139 28.87 -10.55 3.34
C THR A 139 28.69 -11.11 1.93
N SER A 140 28.40 -12.40 1.81
CA SER A 140 28.13 -13.03 0.50
C SER A 140 26.88 -12.42 -0.16
N ALA A 141 26.79 -12.52 -1.48
CA ALA A 141 25.61 -12.06 -2.23
C ALA A 141 24.32 -12.78 -1.77
N ASP A 142 24.44 -14.06 -1.42
CA ASP A 142 23.35 -14.87 -0.88
C ASP A 142 22.89 -14.37 0.49
N ASP A 143 23.81 -14.06 1.39
CA ASP A 143 23.49 -13.50 2.71
C ASP A 143 22.77 -12.16 2.60
N ILE A 144 23.24 -11.27 1.70
CA ILE A 144 22.58 -10.00 1.42
C ILE A 144 21.16 -10.22 0.90
N MET A 145 20.96 -11.17 0.01
CA MET A 145 19.64 -11.54 -0.51
C MET A 145 18.72 -12.00 0.61
N TRP A 146 19.20 -12.86 1.51
CA TRP A 146 18.41 -13.35 2.64
C TRP A 146 18.08 -12.25 3.64
N LEU A 147 19.02 -11.37 3.98
CA LEU A 147 18.77 -10.22 4.87
C LEU A 147 17.76 -9.25 4.27
N LYS A 148 17.83 -8.95 2.95
CA LYS A 148 16.83 -8.14 2.25
C LYS A 148 15.45 -8.79 2.28
N ARG A 149 15.37 -10.11 2.09
CA ARG A 149 14.11 -10.88 2.20
C ARG A 149 13.55 -10.85 3.62
N TYR A 150 14.41 -10.97 4.62
CA TYR A 150 14.03 -10.91 6.02
C TYR A 150 13.51 -9.51 6.41
N LEU A 151 14.15 -8.46 5.93
CA LEU A 151 13.71 -7.08 6.10
C LEU A 151 12.31 -6.87 5.51
N ARG A 152 12.07 -7.29 4.27
CA ARG A 152 10.74 -7.22 3.64
C ARG A 152 9.68 -7.92 4.47
N ALA A 153 9.96 -9.15 4.89
CA ALA A 153 9.02 -9.94 5.69
C ALA A 153 8.78 -9.36 7.10
N THR A 154 9.78 -8.68 7.67
CA THR A 154 9.64 -7.99 8.97
C THR A 154 8.74 -6.76 8.83
N LEU A 155 8.96 -5.94 7.80
CA LEU A 155 8.14 -4.77 7.52
C LEU A 155 6.68 -5.13 7.20
N GLN A 156 6.43 -6.26 6.51
CA GLN A 156 5.05 -6.73 6.26
C GLN A 156 4.31 -7.15 7.53
N ARG A 157 5.03 -7.56 8.57
CA ARG A 157 4.45 -7.94 9.88
C ARG A 157 4.48 -6.81 10.90
N PHE A 158 5.18 -5.73 10.58
CA PHE A 158 5.22 -4.57 11.47
C PHE A 158 3.80 -4.05 11.65
N PRO A 159 3.34 -3.85 12.88
CA PRO A 159 2.00 -3.36 13.15
C PRO A 159 1.82 -1.98 12.50
N THR A 160 1.00 -1.90 11.47
CA THR A 160 0.59 -0.64 10.85
C THR A 160 -0.62 -0.04 11.55
N GLU A 161 -1.32 -0.87 12.31
CA GLU A 161 -2.46 -0.52 13.16
C GLU A 161 -1.98 -0.23 14.60
N SER A 162 -2.52 0.81 15.18
CA SER A 162 -2.12 1.31 16.50
C SER A 162 -2.59 0.46 17.67
N GLN A 163 -2.78 -0.85 17.50
CA GLN A 163 -3.21 -1.69 18.63
C GLN A 163 -2.29 -1.61 19.86
N THR A 164 -1.11 -0.98 19.76
CA THR A 164 -0.12 -1.07 20.84
C THR A 164 0.70 0.17 21.14
N THR A 165 0.64 1.26 20.36
CA THR A 165 1.44 2.45 20.70
C THR A 165 0.73 3.75 20.36
N THR A 166 0.17 4.38 21.38
CA THR A 166 -0.22 5.80 21.41
C THR A 166 0.91 6.75 20.97
N ASP A 167 2.16 6.28 20.91
CA ASP A 167 3.35 7.08 20.62
C ASP A 167 3.51 7.45 19.13
N HIS A 168 2.99 6.66 18.20
CA HIS A 168 3.17 6.90 16.77
C HIS A 168 2.02 7.66 16.11
N LEU A 169 0.80 7.56 16.64
CA LEU A 169 -0.36 8.32 16.19
C LEU A 169 -0.78 9.32 17.24
N GLN A 170 -0.37 10.57 17.05
CA GLN A 170 -0.70 11.65 17.97
C GLN A 170 -2.01 12.32 17.56
N TYR A 171 -2.83 12.59 18.55
CA TYR A 171 -4.10 13.31 18.41
C TYR A 171 -3.97 14.72 18.98
N TYR A 172 -4.30 15.70 18.18
CA TYR A 172 -4.35 17.10 18.54
C TYR A 172 -5.81 17.57 18.45
N PRO A 173 -6.55 17.64 19.56
CA PRO A 173 -7.86 18.26 19.59
C PRO A 173 -7.73 19.76 19.34
N PRO A 174 -8.73 20.41 18.73
CA PRO A 174 -8.76 21.87 18.68
C PRO A 174 -8.84 22.45 20.09
N SER A 175 -8.14 23.55 20.33
CA SER A 175 -8.18 24.25 21.62
C SER A 175 -9.57 24.78 21.90
N LYS A 176 -9.99 24.69 23.15
CA LYS A 176 -11.21 25.34 23.64
C LYS A 176 -10.95 26.79 24.11
N GLU A 177 -9.69 27.14 24.34
CA GLU A 177 -9.26 28.43 24.80
C GLU A 177 -8.86 29.30 23.61
N THR A 178 -9.55 30.40 23.39
CA THR A 178 -9.32 31.32 22.27
C THR A 178 -8.02 32.11 22.41
N GLU A 179 -7.49 32.27 23.63
CA GLU A 179 -6.29 33.10 23.92
C GLU A 179 -4.99 32.56 23.29
N HIS A 180 -4.94 31.29 22.85
CA HIS A 180 -3.75 30.67 22.25
C HIS A 180 -3.88 30.35 20.78
N ILE A 181 -4.95 30.81 20.13
CA ILE A 181 -5.18 30.56 18.69
C ILE A 181 -4.53 31.70 17.90
N LEU A 182 -3.43 31.39 17.20
CA LEU A 182 -2.77 32.36 16.33
C LEU A 182 -3.62 32.65 15.10
N PRO A 183 -3.92 33.90 14.75
CA PRO A 183 -4.62 34.26 13.53
C PRO A 183 -3.75 33.98 12.28
N PRO A 184 -4.33 33.85 11.09
CA PRO A 184 -3.62 33.47 9.87
C PRO A 184 -2.41 34.33 9.55
N TYR A 185 -2.46 35.63 9.76
CA TYR A 185 -1.33 36.53 9.49
C TYR A 185 -0.13 36.25 10.42
N GLU A 186 -0.37 35.91 11.68
CA GLU A 186 0.69 35.51 12.61
C GLU A 186 1.24 34.12 12.26
N LEU A 187 0.39 33.19 11.87
CA LEU A 187 0.81 31.88 11.36
C LEU A 187 1.67 32.06 10.11
N GLN A 188 1.25 32.90 9.17
CA GLN A 188 2.02 33.19 7.97
C GLN A 188 3.40 33.77 8.34
N ARG A 189 3.47 34.76 9.24
CA ARG A 189 4.72 35.35 9.69
C ARG A 189 5.62 34.34 10.39
N LYS A 190 5.06 33.51 11.27
CA LYS A 190 5.79 32.50 12.05
C LYS A 190 6.39 31.41 11.14
N TYR A 191 5.67 31.01 10.10
CA TYR A 191 6.05 29.88 9.23
C TYR A 191 6.47 30.30 7.83
N MET A 192 6.71 31.60 7.58
CA MET A 192 7.09 32.14 6.28
C MET A 192 8.17 31.32 5.52
N PRO A 193 9.23 30.82 6.15
CA PRO A 193 10.25 30.04 5.45
C PRO A 193 9.74 28.72 4.81
N LEU A 194 8.60 28.21 5.32
CA LEU A 194 7.99 26.96 4.85
C LEU A 194 6.87 27.21 3.82
N LEU A 195 6.26 28.39 3.85
CA LEU A 195 5.11 28.73 3.04
C LEU A 195 5.52 29.16 1.64
N ASP A 196 4.58 29.03 0.69
CA ASP A 196 4.77 29.49 -0.67
C ASP A 196 4.84 31.02 -0.73
N SER A 197 5.76 31.54 -1.53
CA SER A 197 5.98 33.01 -1.66
C SER A 197 4.83 33.73 -2.35
N GLU A 198 4.01 33.01 -3.13
CA GLU A 198 2.81 33.57 -3.77
C GLU A 198 1.65 33.72 -2.77
N THR A 199 1.77 33.15 -1.57
CA THR A 199 0.82 33.37 -0.49
C THR A 199 0.91 34.85 -0.08
N VAL A 200 -0.14 35.61 -0.36
CA VAL A 200 -0.18 37.07 -0.11
C VAL A 200 0.05 37.37 1.36
N LEU A 201 1.00 38.24 1.68
CA LEU A 201 1.20 38.76 3.03
C LEU A 201 -0.06 39.54 3.44
N LEU A 202 -0.80 38.97 4.37
CA LEU A 202 -2.03 39.55 4.89
C LEU A 202 -1.67 40.52 6.01
N SER A 203 -2.17 41.74 5.96
CA SER A 203 -2.09 42.66 7.08
C SER A 203 -3.14 42.30 8.13
N SER A 204 -2.87 42.58 9.41
CA SER A 204 -3.84 42.36 10.48
C SER A 204 -5.18 43.06 10.25
N SER A 205 -5.16 44.20 9.55
CA SER A 205 -6.35 44.99 9.21
C SER A 205 -7.32 44.32 8.22
N ILE A 206 -6.88 43.30 7.46
CA ILE A 206 -7.73 42.57 6.49
C ILE A 206 -8.60 41.51 7.18
N TYR A 207 -8.13 40.96 8.30
CA TYR A 207 -8.90 39.95 9.05
C TYR A 207 -9.96 40.52 9.99
N ASP A 208 -9.82 41.79 10.34
CA ASP A 208 -10.80 42.54 11.16
C ASP A 208 -11.95 43.12 10.33
N MET A 209 -11.86 43.03 8.99
CA MET A 209 -12.92 43.49 8.09
C MET A 209 -13.95 42.36 7.86
N ASP A 210 -15.22 42.67 8.03
CA ASP A 210 -16.33 41.80 7.67
C ASP A 210 -16.16 41.32 6.23
N PRO A 211 -16.35 40.05 5.89
CA PRO A 211 -16.15 39.52 4.52
C PRO A 211 -16.98 40.24 3.45
N GLU A 212 -18.04 40.95 3.84
CA GLU A 212 -18.89 41.74 2.93
C GLU A 212 -18.31 43.13 2.58
N ASP A 213 -17.39 43.66 3.40
CA ASP A 213 -16.85 45.02 3.22
C ASP A 213 -15.51 45.07 2.46
N SER A 214 -14.86 43.95 2.21
CA SER A 214 -13.63 43.92 1.42
C SER A 214 -13.97 44.02 -0.08
N GLY A 215 -13.97 45.22 -0.63
CA GLY A 215 -14.22 45.51 -2.05
C GLY A 215 -13.21 44.92 -3.05
N LEU A 216 -12.53 43.83 -2.69
CA LEU A 216 -11.59 43.03 -3.51
C LEU A 216 -12.27 41.81 -4.15
N PHE A 217 -13.58 41.87 -4.42
CA PHE A 217 -14.27 40.86 -5.18
C PHE A 217 -13.95 40.97 -6.67
N ILE A 218 -12.88 40.35 -7.12
CA ILE A 218 -12.77 39.89 -8.50
C ILE A 218 -13.82 38.77 -8.64
N ASP A 219 -14.78 38.96 -9.54
CA ASP A 219 -15.94 38.07 -9.75
C ASP A 219 -15.50 36.72 -10.32
N ASN A 220 -14.94 35.85 -9.46
CA ASN A 220 -14.59 34.46 -9.75
C ASN A 220 -15.58 33.46 -9.10
N ARG A 221 -16.86 33.89 -8.95
CA ARG A 221 -17.95 33.06 -8.41
C ARG A 221 -18.10 31.72 -9.13
N SER A 222 -17.79 31.67 -10.44
CA SER A 222 -17.89 30.46 -11.24
C SER A 222 -16.89 29.36 -10.80
N THR A 223 -15.65 29.71 -10.45
CA THR A 223 -14.60 28.76 -10.06
C THR A 223 -14.78 28.28 -8.62
N GLN A 224 -15.16 29.17 -7.70
CA GLN A 224 -15.49 28.81 -6.32
C GLN A 224 -16.71 27.88 -6.24
N HIS A 225 -17.74 28.15 -7.08
CA HIS A 225 -18.92 27.31 -7.18
C HIS A 225 -18.59 25.90 -7.69
N SER A 226 -17.66 25.74 -8.65
CA SER A 226 -17.33 24.42 -9.19
C SER A 226 -16.59 23.52 -8.20
N LEU A 227 -15.64 24.06 -7.44
CA LEU A 227 -14.87 23.31 -6.41
C LEU A 227 -15.76 22.87 -5.24
N SER A 228 -16.54 23.79 -4.69
CA SER A 228 -17.45 23.49 -3.58
C SER A 228 -18.64 22.64 -4.01
N TYR A 229 -19.09 22.78 -5.24
CA TYR A 229 -20.24 22.07 -5.80
C TYR A 229 -20.03 20.56 -5.79
N GLN A 230 -18.85 20.08 -6.16
CA GLN A 230 -18.55 18.65 -6.18
C GLN A 230 -18.66 18.00 -4.80
N MET A 231 -18.13 18.65 -3.76
CA MET A 231 -18.26 18.15 -2.38
C MET A 231 -19.69 18.32 -1.84
N ASN A 232 -20.39 19.40 -2.21
CA ASN A 232 -21.76 19.65 -1.76
C ASN A 232 -22.76 18.61 -2.26
N GLN A 233 -22.55 18.01 -3.43
CA GLN A 233 -23.41 16.94 -3.95
C GLN A 233 -23.39 15.70 -3.05
N GLU A 234 -22.27 15.39 -2.43
CA GLU A 234 -22.09 14.23 -1.55
C GLU A 234 -22.40 14.55 -0.08
N LYS A 235 -22.77 15.80 0.26
CA LYS A 235 -23.04 16.24 1.64
C LYS A 235 -24.09 15.41 2.35
N LYS A 236 -25.14 14.98 1.64
CA LYS A 236 -26.20 14.15 2.20
C LYS A 236 -25.77 12.71 2.45
N ARG A 237 -24.73 12.25 1.74
CA ARG A 237 -24.24 10.87 1.81
C ARG A 237 -23.28 10.64 2.99
N TYR A 238 -22.51 11.67 3.34
CA TYR A 238 -21.46 11.54 4.35
C TYR A 238 -21.62 12.59 5.45
N GLU A 239 -21.83 12.14 6.69
CA GLU A 239 -21.87 13.02 7.85
C GLU A 239 -20.46 13.33 8.39
N PHE A 240 -19.55 12.37 8.22
CA PHE A 240 -18.16 12.40 8.69
C PHE A 240 -17.20 12.14 7.56
N VAL A 241 -16.15 12.97 7.43
CA VAL A 241 -15.09 12.81 6.43
C VAL A 241 -13.71 12.95 7.05
N ILE A 242 -12.74 12.23 6.50
CA ILE A 242 -11.32 12.37 6.82
C ILE A 242 -10.65 13.10 5.67
N VAL A 243 -9.79 14.09 5.95
CA VAL A 243 -8.96 14.76 4.94
C VAL A 243 -7.52 14.35 5.12
N SER A 244 -6.90 13.79 4.08
CA SER A 244 -5.47 13.50 4.03
C SER A 244 -4.70 14.80 3.81
N LEU A 245 -4.08 15.31 4.87
CA LEU A 245 -3.47 16.63 4.90
C LEU A 245 -1.95 16.54 4.74
N SER A 246 -1.44 16.93 3.56
CA SER A 246 0.00 16.97 3.30
C SER A 246 0.63 18.35 3.54
N GLY A 247 -0.19 19.41 3.58
CA GLY A 247 0.23 20.81 3.66
C GLY A 247 0.48 21.47 2.30
N GLY A 248 0.50 20.71 1.21
CA GLY A 248 0.47 21.28 -0.15
C GLY A 248 -0.90 21.87 -0.46
N VAL A 249 -0.94 22.85 -1.40
CA VAL A 249 -2.14 23.64 -1.71
C VAL A 249 -3.38 22.76 -1.96
N ASP A 250 -3.25 21.64 -2.66
CA ASP A 250 -4.37 20.75 -3.00
C ASP A 250 -5.07 20.19 -1.76
N SER A 251 -4.27 19.73 -0.80
CA SER A 251 -4.79 19.17 0.45
C SER A 251 -5.32 20.26 1.41
N MET A 252 -4.72 21.44 1.39
CA MET A 252 -5.15 22.57 2.21
C MET A 252 -6.48 23.15 1.72
N VAL A 253 -6.65 23.29 0.40
CA VAL A 253 -7.92 23.68 -0.23
C VAL A 253 -9.00 22.63 0.00
N ALA A 254 -8.65 21.33 -0.15
CA ALA A 254 -9.58 20.25 0.15
C ALA A 254 -10.07 20.28 1.61
N LEU A 255 -9.19 20.61 2.56
CA LEU A 255 -9.54 20.79 3.97
C LEU A 255 -10.48 21.98 4.19
N ASP A 256 -10.17 23.11 3.57
CA ASP A 256 -10.98 24.34 3.71
C ASP A 256 -12.40 24.15 3.15
N ILE A 257 -12.52 23.52 1.98
CA ILE A 257 -13.84 23.20 1.41
C ILE A 257 -14.57 22.16 2.26
N ALA A 258 -13.88 21.11 2.70
CA ALA A 258 -14.49 20.06 3.51
C ALA A 258 -15.07 20.63 4.82
N ARG A 259 -14.36 21.52 5.53
CA ARG A 259 -14.85 22.15 6.78
C ARG A 259 -16.08 23.02 6.58
N LYS A 260 -16.17 23.69 5.42
CA LYS A 260 -17.35 24.51 5.04
C LYS A 260 -18.55 23.64 4.63
N THR A 261 -18.30 22.41 4.19
CA THR A 261 -19.32 21.50 3.63
C THR A 261 -19.86 20.50 4.63
N TYR A 262 -18.98 19.84 5.39
CA TYR A 262 -19.34 18.71 6.26
C TYR A 262 -19.40 19.11 7.73
N ARG A 263 -20.33 18.49 8.46
CA ARG A 263 -20.52 18.75 9.88
C ARG A 263 -19.34 18.25 10.74
N ARG A 264 -18.74 17.12 10.34
CA ARG A 264 -17.65 16.47 11.08
C ARG A 264 -16.48 16.21 10.13
N VAL A 265 -15.40 16.93 10.33
CA VAL A 265 -14.17 16.80 9.56
C VAL A 265 -13.01 16.50 10.49
N VAL A 266 -12.14 15.58 10.09
CA VAL A 266 -10.89 15.27 10.78
C VAL A 266 -9.75 15.30 9.78
N ALA A 267 -8.67 15.96 10.13
CA ALA A 267 -7.45 15.97 9.33
C ALA A 267 -6.49 14.83 9.77
N VAL A 268 -5.85 14.19 8.81
CA VAL A 268 -4.81 13.18 9.06
C VAL A 268 -3.55 13.57 8.29
N HIS A 269 -2.46 13.80 9.02
CA HIS A 269 -1.14 14.07 8.46
C HIS A 269 -0.22 12.87 8.64
N ILE A 270 0.44 12.44 7.55
CA ILE A 270 1.49 11.42 7.59
C ILE A 270 2.84 12.12 7.47
N ASN A 271 3.55 12.19 8.57
CA ASN A 271 4.91 12.73 8.59
C ASN A 271 5.93 11.63 8.26
N TYR A 272 6.45 11.66 7.05
CA TYR A 272 7.43 10.68 6.56
C TYR A 272 8.84 10.89 7.13
N ASN A 273 9.09 11.99 7.86
CA ASN A 273 10.37 12.34 8.46
C ASN A 273 11.56 12.27 7.47
N ASN A 274 11.31 12.60 6.20
CA ASN A 274 12.31 12.51 5.12
C ASN A 274 13.10 13.79 4.89
N ARG A 275 12.71 14.89 5.50
CA ARG A 275 13.26 16.25 5.31
C ARG A 275 13.46 16.93 6.66
N LYS A 276 14.38 17.89 6.68
CA LYS A 276 14.63 18.70 7.89
C LYS A 276 13.41 19.55 8.28
N GLU A 277 12.67 19.99 7.27
CA GLU A 277 11.48 20.83 7.39
C GLU A 277 10.27 20.07 7.96
N SER A 278 10.25 18.74 7.92
CA SER A 278 9.08 17.91 8.30
C SER A 278 8.54 18.19 9.69
N LYS A 279 9.41 18.57 10.64
CA LYS A 279 8.99 18.97 12.00
C LYS A 279 8.27 20.32 12.00
N GLY A 280 8.81 21.29 11.26
CA GLY A 280 8.19 22.63 11.13
C GLY A 280 6.87 22.56 10.38
N GLU A 281 6.80 21.75 9.31
CA GLU A 281 5.58 21.49 8.54
C GLU A 281 4.47 20.91 9.46
N GLU A 282 4.80 19.92 10.27
CA GLU A 282 3.86 19.33 11.22
C GLU A 282 3.37 20.36 12.26
N MET A 283 4.26 21.18 12.79
CA MET A 283 3.89 22.23 13.76
C MET A 283 2.94 23.26 13.13
N PHE A 284 3.21 23.69 11.90
CA PHE A 284 2.30 24.57 11.16
C PHE A 284 0.92 23.94 10.97
N LEU A 285 0.86 22.69 10.51
CA LEU A 285 -0.43 22.00 10.29
C LEU A 285 -1.23 21.85 11.59
N ARG A 286 -0.55 21.64 12.72
CA ARG A 286 -1.20 21.61 14.02
C ARG A 286 -1.80 22.96 14.38
N ASP A 287 -1.04 24.03 14.23
CA ASP A 287 -1.50 25.37 14.55
C ASP A 287 -2.61 25.82 13.59
N TRP A 288 -2.51 25.47 12.29
CA TRP A 288 -3.53 25.75 11.29
C TRP A 288 -4.85 25.00 11.57
N CYS A 289 -4.78 23.70 11.86
CA CYS A 289 -5.97 22.92 12.22
C CYS A 289 -6.60 23.42 13.51
N ASN A 290 -5.79 23.86 14.48
CA ASN A 290 -6.28 24.47 15.71
C ASN A 290 -7.04 25.78 15.41
N TYR A 291 -6.48 26.64 14.57
CA TYR A 291 -7.18 27.85 14.09
C TYR A 291 -8.52 27.53 13.42
N LEU A 292 -8.57 26.51 12.57
CA LEU A 292 -9.79 26.10 11.89
C LEU A 292 -10.79 25.33 12.79
N GLY A 293 -10.43 25.01 14.02
CA GLY A 293 -11.24 24.18 14.93
C GLY A 293 -11.35 22.72 14.50
N ILE A 294 -10.38 22.19 13.74
CA ILE A 294 -10.39 20.84 13.17
C ILE A 294 -9.46 19.93 13.96
N PRO A 295 -9.93 18.75 14.42
CA PRO A 295 -9.07 17.72 15.01
C PRO A 295 -8.01 17.25 14.01
N LEU A 296 -6.75 17.15 14.45
CA LEU A 296 -5.64 16.63 13.65
C LEU A 296 -5.07 15.35 14.25
N PHE A 297 -4.89 14.34 13.42
CA PHE A 297 -4.09 13.16 13.72
C PHE A 297 -2.78 13.20 12.94
N VAL A 298 -1.68 12.96 13.63
CA VAL A 298 -0.34 12.91 13.02
C VAL A 298 0.28 11.53 13.24
N ARG A 299 0.63 10.87 12.15
CA ARG A 299 1.41 9.62 12.16
C ARG A 299 2.83 9.92 11.68
N ARG A 300 3.80 9.83 12.58
CA ARG A 300 5.22 9.94 12.23
C ARG A 300 5.78 8.57 11.87
N ILE A 301 6.45 8.48 10.73
CA ILE A 301 7.16 7.26 10.29
C ILE A 301 8.63 7.45 10.70
N THR A 302 9.02 6.75 11.77
CA THR A 302 10.38 6.76 12.32
C THR A 302 11.07 5.40 12.17
N GLU A 303 10.32 4.38 11.78
CA GLU A 303 10.76 2.99 11.72
C GLU A 303 11.66 2.70 10.52
N VAL A 304 11.48 3.49 9.46
CA VAL A 304 12.23 3.31 8.21
C VAL A 304 12.62 4.66 7.63
N SER A 305 13.82 4.72 7.06
CA SER A 305 14.32 5.90 6.35
C SER A 305 14.31 5.64 4.84
N ARG A 306 13.71 6.57 4.07
CA ARG A 306 13.73 6.53 2.61
C ARG A 306 15.15 6.48 2.06
N ARG A 307 16.05 7.30 2.61
CA ARG A 307 17.44 7.38 2.20
C ARG A 307 18.16 6.05 2.38
N GLU A 308 18.01 5.44 3.56
CA GLU A 308 18.66 4.16 3.89
C GLU A 308 18.17 3.02 3.01
N LEU A 309 16.84 2.87 2.86
CA LEU A 309 16.29 1.81 2.02
C LEU A 309 16.60 2.02 0.52
N SER A 310 16.71 3.28 0.05
CA SER A 310 17.13 3.54 -1.32
C SER A 310 18.59 3.18 -1.57
N GLN A 311 19.48 3.40 -0.60
CA GLN A 311 20.89 2.99 -0.67
C GLN A 311 21.05 1.47 -0.71
N LEU A 312 20.10 0.74 -0.10
CA LEU A 312 20.07 -0.72 -0.11
C LEU A 312 19.28 -1.31 -1.31
N GLU A 313 18.88 -0.49 -2.29
CA GLU A 313 18.04 -0.88 -3.43
C GLU A 313 16.65 -1.44 -3.01
N LEU A 314 16.15 -1.01 -1.86
CA LEU A 314 14.88 -1.43 -1.27
C LEU A 314 13.82 -0.32 -1.27
N ARG A 315 13.88 0.56 -2.27
CA ARG A 315 12.93 1.68 -2.41
C ARG A 315 11.48 1.19 -2.56
N ASP A 316 11.27 0.10 -3.28
CA ASP A 316 9.98 -0.54 -3.46
C ASP A 316 9.38 -0.98 -2.11
N VAL A 317 10.22 -1.49 -1.20
CA VAL A 317 9.83 -1.89 0.15
C VAL A 317 9.41 -0.68 0.97
N TYR A 318 10.17 0.42 0.90
CA TYR A 318 9.82 1.66 1.56
C TYR A 318 8.47 2.20 1.08
N GLU A 319 8.26 2.27 -0.24
CA GLU A 319 7.02 2.77 -0.83
C GLU A 319 5.81 1.89 -0.44
N SER A 320 5.97 0.57 -0.46
CA SER A 320 4.92 -0.37 -0.04
C SER A 320 4.60 -0.23 1.45
N TYR A 321 5.62 -0.15 2.31
CA TYR A 321 5.44 0.00 3.75
C TYR A 321 4.74 1.32 4.10
N THR A 322 5.22 2.44 3.56
CA THR A 322 4.64 3.76 3.85
C THR A 322 3.21 3.90 3.32
N LYS A 323 2.90 3.25 2.19
CA LYS A 323 1.52 3.15 1.67
C LYS A 323 0.62 2.40 2.65
N GLU A 324 1.09 1.29 3.20
CA GLU A 324 0.33 0.50 4.17
C GLU A 324 0.11 1.26 5.48
N VAL A 325 1.15 1.92 6.02
CA VAL A 325 1.03 2.79 7.20
C VAL A 325 0.00 3.88 6.97
N ARG A 326 0.00 4.51 5.82
CA ARG A 326 -0.96 5.57 5.48
C ARG A 326 -2.39 5.06 5.50
N PHE A 327 -2.66 3.94 4.85
CA PHE A 327 -4.02 3.38 4.81
C PHE A 327 -4.47 2.83 6.15
N GLY A 328 -3.58 2.16 6.90
CA GLY A 328 -3.86 1.70 8.26
C GLY A 328 -4.19 2.87 9.20
N THR A 329 -3.48 4.00 9.06
CA THR A 329 -3.78 5.22 9.85
C THR A 329 -5.18 5.78 9.55
N TYR A 330 -5.56 5.85 8.26
CA TYR A 330 -6.92 6.31 7.92
C TYR A 330 -7.99 5.36 8.48
N ALA A 331 -7.79 4.06 8.36
CA ALA A 331 -8.72 3.06 8.88
C ALA A 331 -8.87 3.13 10.40
N GLU A 332 -7.78 3.36 11.10
CA GLU A 332 -7.79 3.54 12.55
C GLU A 332 -8.55 4.80 12.96
N VAL A 333 -8.26 5.94 12.33
CA VAL A 333 -8.97 7.20 12.62
C VAL A 333 -10.46 7.02 12.33
N ALA A 334 -10.83 6.40 11.20
CA ALA A 334 -12.22 6.09 10.90
C ALA A 334 -12.88 5.26 12.00
N THR A 335 -12.21 4.21 12.47
CA THR A 335 -12.71 3.34 13.55
C THR A 335 -12.90 4.10 14.86
N ARG A 336 -11.97 4.99 15.24
CA ARG A 336 -12.08 5.80 16.47
C ARG A 336 -13.32 6.70 16.48
N PHE A 337 -13.69 7.26 15.32
CA PHE A 337 -14.82 8.18 15.21
C PHE A 337 -16.17 7.49 14.94
N THR A 338 -16.16 6.22 14.50
CA THR A 338 -17.38 5.45 14.22
C THR A 338 -17.76 4.45 15.32
N LYS A 339 -16.90 4.21 16.31
CA LYS A 339 -17.16 3.26 17.42
C LYS A 339 -18.46 3.48 18.18
N ASN A 340 -18.99 4.69 18.19
CA ASN A 340 -20.26 5.04 18.87
C ASN A 340 -21.47 5.04 17.94
N ALA A 341 -21.31 4.69 16.67
CA ALA A 341 -22.45 4.57 15.75
C ALA A 341 -23.14 3.22 15.99
N ILE A 342 -24.37 3.27 16.49
CA ILE A 342 -25.25 2.09 16.67
C ILE A 342 -25.78 1.67 15.28
N ALA A 343 -24.90 1.14 14.44
CA ALA A 343 -25.29 0.66 13.13
C ALA A 343 -24.94 -0.83 12.99
N ILE A 344 -25.83 -1.60 12.39
CA ILE A 344 -25.66 -3.03 12.10
C ILE A 344 -24.41 -3.27 11.19
N SER A 345 -24.03 -2.26 10.40
CA SER A 345 -22.81 -2.23 9.60
C SER A 345 -22.14 -0.86 9.79
N PRO A 346 -20.81 -0.80 10.07
CA PRO A 346 -20.13 0.48 10.21
C PRO A 346 -20.20 1.24 8.88
N PRO A 347 -20.51 2.55 8.92
CA PRO A 347 -20.57 3.36 7.71
C PRO A 347 -19.21 3.42 7.04
N VAL A 348 -19.18 3.35 5.71
CA VAL A 348 -17.94 3.57 4.96
C VAL A 348 -17.56 5.05 5.05
N VAL A 349 -16.36 5.31 5.57
CA VAL A 349 -15.84 6.67 5.78
C VAL A 349 -15.01 7.10 4.57
N PRO A 350 -15.36 8.23 3.90
CA PRO A 350 -14.53 8.75 2.84
C PRO A 350 -13.27 9.44 3.38
N VAL A 351 -12.14 9.14 2.75
CA VAL A 351 -10.86 9.81 2.94
C VAL A 351 -10.62 10.70 1.74
N ILE A 352 -10.75 12.00 1.93
CA ILE A 352 -10.57 13.00 0.89
C ILE A 352 -9.08 13.16 0.57
N LEU A 353 -8.75 13.03 -0.72
CA LEU A 353 -7.43 13.27 -1.29
C LEU A 353 -7.52 14.42 -2.30
N GLY A 354 -6.58 15.37 -2.25
CA GLY A 354 -6.57 16.56 -3.11
C GLY A 354 -6.05 16.32 -4.53
N HIS A 355 -6.17 15.10 -5.09
CA HIS A 355 -5.74 14.83 -6.46
C HIS A 355 -6.65 15.55 -7.47
N HIS A 356 -6.06 16.12 -8.53
CA HIS A 356 -6.72 16.92 -9.55
C HIS A 356 -6.34 16.48 -10.97
N ALA A 357 -6.90 17.14 -12.00
CA ALA A 357 -6.70 16.77 -13.40
C ALA A 357 -5.23 16.66 -13.83
N ASP A 358 -4.38 17.58 -13.40
CA ASP A 358 -2.94 17.54 -13.75
C ASP A 358 -2.22 16.34 -13.13
N ASP A 359 -2.62 15.86 -11.94
CA ASP A 359 -2.07 14.62 -11.36
C ASP A 359 -2.46 13.40 -12.18
N VAL A 360 -3.65 13.38 -12.78
CA VAL A 360 -4.07 12.31 -13.69
C VAL A 360 -3.20 12.30 -14.94
N VAL A 361 -2.99 13.47 -15.56
CA VAL A 361 -2.11 13.60 -16.72
C VAL A 361 -0.68 13.17 -16.38
N GLU A 362 -0.15 13.62 -15.22
CA GLU A 362 1.17 13.18 -14.73
C GLU A 362 1.24 11.65 -14.62
N ASN A 363 0.21 11.02 -14.05
CA ASN A 363 0.15 9.58 -13.88
C ASN A 363 0.10 8.83 -15.22
N ILE A 364 -0.72 9.30 -16.16
CA ILE A 364 -0.82 8.74 -17.52
C ILE A 364 0.56 8.79 -18.22
N VAL A 365 1.20 9.95 -18.21
CA VAL A 365 2.52 10.14 -18.83
C VAL A 365 3.58 9.24 -18.19
N GLN A 366 3.58 9.13 -16.85
CA GLN A 366 4.49 8.22 -16.16
C GLN A 366 4.25 6.75 -16.53
N ASN A 367 3.00 6.33 -16.66
CA ASN A 367 2.66 4.98 -17.05
C ASN A 367 3.05 4.67 -18.51
N ILE A 368 2.87 5.63 -19.42
CA ILE A 368 3.34 5.52 -20.81
C ILE A 368 4.88 5.39 -20.85
N THR A 369 5.59 6.28 -20.17
CA THR A 369 7.05 6.32 -20.23
C THR A 369 7.73 5.16 -19.52
N SER A 370 7.07 4.56 -18.52
CA SER A 370 7.60 3.39 -17.80
C SER A 370 7.45 2.07 -18.55
N MET A 371 6.66 2.04 -19.63
CA MET A 371 6.35 0.86 -20.48
C MET A 371 5.86 -0.37 -19.71
N SER A 372 5.86 -0.31 -18.36
CA SER A 372 5.54 -1.44 -17.47
C SER A 372 4.11 -1.38 -16.92
N LYS A 373 3.41 -0.26 -17.09
CA LYS A 373 2.11 0.01 -16.48
C LYS A 373 1.07 0.61 -17.44
N TYR A 374 1.16 0.30 -18.72
CA TYR A 374 0.16 0.76 -19.69
C TYR A 374 -1.27 0.26 -19.39
N GLU A 375 -1.40 -0.84 -18.65
CA GLU A 375 -2.68 -1.32 -18.12
C GLU A 375 -3.34 -0.34 -17.11
N ASN A 376 -2.59 0.64 -16.61
CA ASN A 376 -3.05 1.69 -15.70
C ASN A 376 -3.23 3.05 -16.43
N LEU A 377 -3.38 3.04 -17.76
CA LEU A 377 -3.63 4.28 -18.51
C LEU A 377 -5.03 4.87 -18.29
N ASN A 378 -5.90 4.15 -17.60
CA ASN A 378 -7.20 4.63 -17.14
C ASN A 378 -7.09 5.76 -16.08
N GLY A 379 -5.86 6.17 -15.73
CA GLY A 379 -5.63 7.29 -14.81
C GLY A 379 -5.97 6.96 -13.35
N MET A 380 -6.62 7.90 -12.69
CA MET A 380 -7.05 7.76 -11.29
C MET A 380 -8.58 7.84 -11.23
N GLU A 381 -9.20 6.91 -10.54
CA GLU A 381 -10.64 6.91 -10.28
C GLU A 381 -11.01 7.92 -9.19
N GLU A 382 -12.22 8.50 -9.27
CA GLU A 382 -12.78 9.36 -8.23
C GLU A 382 -12.83 8.63 -6.89
N TYR A 383 -13.33 7.40 -6.87
CA TYR A 383 -13.42 6.54 -5.69
C TYR A 383 -12.52 5.32 -5.83
N THR A 384 -11.83 4.96 -4.76
CA THR A 384 -11.03 3.72 -4.69
C THR A 384 -11.27 3.01 -3.37
N SER A 385 -11.79 1.80 -3.42
CA SER A 385 -11.92 0.93 -2.24
C SER A 385 -10.60 0.23 -1.93
N ILE A 386 -10.35 -0.02 -0.66
CA ILE A 386 -9.15 -0.72 -0.19
C ILE A 386 -9.58 -2.05 0.39
N ALA A 387 -9.28 -3.16 -0.30
CA ALA A 387 -9.75 -4.50 0.10
C ALA A 387 -9.40 -4.87 1.56
N LYS A 388 -8.23 -4.44 2.04
CA LYS A 388 -7.80 -4.67 3.43
C LYS A 388 -8.58 -3.83 4.45
N TYR A 389 -9.13 -2.68 4.05
CA TYR A 389 -9.83 -1.73 4.91
C TYR A 389 -11.18 -1.36 4.31
N PRO A 390 -12.17 -2.28 4.29
CA PRO A 390 -13.45 -2.08 3.59
C PRO A 390 -14.33 -0.98 4.17
N HIS A 391 -14.05 -0.53 5.40
CA HIS A 391 -14.77 0.54 6.08
C HIS A 391 -14.28 1.96 5.74
N ILE A 392 -13.27 2.09 4.86
CA ILE A 392 -12.84 3.37 4.30
C ILE A 392 -12.85 3.32 2.77
N THR A 393 -13.08 4.48 2.15
CA THR A 393 -12.92 4.67 0.71
C THR A 393 -12.07 5.91 0.45
N LEU A 394 -11.13 5.83 -0.47
CA LEU A 394 -10.40 7.01 -0.94
C LEU A 394 -11.31 7.77 -1.90
N TRP A 395 -11.51 9.05 -1.65
CA TRP A 395 -12.33 9.91 -2.49
C TRP A 395 -11.50 11.12 -2.98
N ARG A 396 -11.57 11.36 -4.29
CA ARG A 396 -10.87 12.47 -4.96
C ARG A 396 -11.90 13.39 -5.62
N PRO A 397 -12.51 14.30 -4.85
CA PRO A 397 -13.61 15.11 -5.34
C PRO A 397 -13.23 15.99 -6.56
N PHE A 398 -11.97 16.40 -6.68
CA PHE A 398 -11.50 17.21 -7.80
C PHE A 398 -11.35 16.43 -9.12
N LEU A 399 -11.53 15.12 -9.11
CA LEU A 399 -11.58 14.27 -10.31
C LEU A 399 -13.00 14.05 -10.83
N LYS A 400 -14.04 14.47 -10.09
CA LYS A 400 -15.43 14.41 -10.58
C LYS A 400 -15.59 15.31 -11.81
N THR A 401 -16.33 14.83 -12.79
CA THR A 401 -16.53 15.59 -14.05
C THR A 401 -17.47 16.80 -13.85
N PRO A 402 -17.10 18.00 -14.30
CA PRO A 402 -15.82 18.35 -14.94
C PRO A 402 -14.65 18.36 -13.96
N MET A 403 -13.52 17.77 -14.37
CA MET A 403 -12.33 17.69 -13.51
C MET A 403 -11.74 19.08 -13.25
N ILE A 404 -11.20 19.26 -12.04
CA ILE A 404 -10.57 20.50 -11.60
C ILE A 404 -9.08 20.48 -11.93
N TYR A 405 -8.57 21.58 -12.49
CA TYR A 405 -7.15 21.79 -12.74
C TYR A 405 -6.47 22.55 -11.60
N LYS A 406 -5.14 22.45 -11.55
CA LYS A 406 -4.29 23.07 -10.53
C LYS A 406 -4.52 24.58 -10.41
N THR A 407 -4.71 25.28 -11.53
CA THR A 407 -4.98 26.71 -11.59
C THR A 407 -6.18 27.09 -10.74
N ALA A 408 -7.29 26.38 -10.89
CA ALA A 408 -8.51 26.66 -10.12
C ALA A 408 -8.31 26.44 -8.59
N ILE A 409 -7.44 25.49 -8.22
CA ILE A 409 -7.10 25.23 -6.80
C ILE A 409 -6.26 26.38 -6.25
N LEU A 410 -5.29 26.89 -7.02
CA LEU A 410 -4.47 28.04 -6.64
C LEU A 410 -5.33 29.31 -6.52
N ASP A 411 -6.21 29.57 -7.49
CA ASP A 411 -7.16 30.69 -7.45
C ASP A 411 -8.04 30.63 -6.19
N TYR A 412 -8.54 29.43 -5.84
CA TYR A 412 -9.31 29.26 -4.61
C TYR A 412 -8.46 29.57 -3.38
N ALA A 413 -7.23 29.04 -3.32
CA ALA A 413 -6.35 29.24 -2.18
C ALA A 413 -6.05 30.72 -1.95
N HIS A 414 -5.76 31.47 -3.01
CA HIS A 414 -5.47 32.91 -2.95
C HIS A 414 -6.71 33.70 -2.53
N ASN A 415 -7.86 33.44 -3.17
CA ASN A 415 -9.10 34.16 -2.88
C ASN A 415 -9.69 33.88 -1.48
N ASN A 416 -9.37 32.72 -0.89
CA ASN A 416 -9.83 32.33 0.45
C ASN A 416 -8.71 32.39 1.49
N HIS A 417 -7.57 32.97 1.18
CA HIS A 417 -6.42 33.13 2.07
C HIS A 417 -5.96 31.81 2.73
N VAL A 418 -6.00 30.71 1.97
CA VAL A 418 -5.57 29.39 2.43
C VAL A 418 -4.05 29.33 2.35
N LEU A 419 -3.39 29.22 3.51
CA LEU A 419 -1.93 29.05 3.58
C LEU A 419 -1.52 27.64 3.16
N TYR A 420 -0.42 27.50 2.42
CA TYR A 420 0.10 26.21 1.99
C TYR A 420 1.64 26.23 1.86
N PHE A 421 2.25 25.04 1.89
CA PHE A 421 3.70 24.90 1.73
C PHE A 421 4.14 25.11 0.29
N LYS A 422 5.31 25.73 0.12
CA LYS A 422 6.00 25.77 -1.16
C LYS A 422 6.25 24.37 -1.69
N ASP A 423 6.20 24.18 -3.02
CA ASP A 423 6.53 22.91 -3.65
C ASP A 423 8.04 22.63 -3.52
N THR A 424 8.38 21.62 -2.73
CA THR A 424 9.74 21.16 -2.51
C THR A 424 10.03 19.86 -3.23
N THR A 425 9.22 19.50 -4.25
CA THR A 425 9.41 18.27 -5.03
C THR A 425 10.75 18.33 -5.76
N SER A 426 11.64 17.39 -5.44
CA SER A 426 12.97 17.34 -6.05
C SER A 426 12.90 17.07 -7.55
N VAL A 427 13.62 17.86 -8.33
CA VAL A 427 13.80 17.67 -9.79
C VAL A 427 14.50 16.35 -10.15
N THR A 428 15.15 15.69 -9.19
CA THR A 428 15.78 14.40 -9.41
C THR A 428 14.80 13.24 -9.49
N CYS A 429 13.56 13.41 -9.00
CA CYS A 429 12.52 12.40 -9.10
C CYS A 429 11.70 12.57 -10.39
N THR A 430 11.08 11.49 -10.86
CA THR A 430 10.27 11.48 -12.11
C THR A 430 9.15 12.52 -12.06
N ARG A 431 8.48 12.67 -10.92
CA ARG A 431 7.41 13.64 -10.71
C ARG A 431 7.91 15.09 -10.80
N GLY A 432 9.06 15.40 -10.18
CA GLY A 432 9.65 16.73 -10.26
C GLY A 432 10.11 17.08 -11.68
N ARG A 433 10.68 16.12 -12.42
CA ARG A 433 11.04 16.30 -13.84
C ARG A 433 9.81 16.53 -14.72
N TYR A 434 8.75 15.78 -14.51
CA TYR A 434 7.48 15.99 -15.23
C TYR A 434 6.98 17.42 -15.02
N ARG A 435 6.87 17.86 -13.77
CA ARG A 435 6.36 19.21 -13.43
C ARG A 435 7.23 20.33 -14.01
N LEU A 436 8.56 20.19 -13.89
CA LEU A 436 9.48 21.22 -14.32
C LEU A 436 9.60 21.33 -15.86
N TYR A 437 9.65 20.20 -16.55
CA TYR A 437 9.98 20.21 -17.98
C TYR A 437 8.79 19.88 -18.88
N LEU A 438 8.03 18.84 -18.55
CA LEU A 438 7.04 18.31 -19.47
C LEU A 438 5.67 18.97 -19.32
N SER A 439 5.23 19.28 -18.11
CA SER A 439 3.92 19.92 -17.89
C SER A 439 3.85 21.27 -18.60
N HIS A 440 4.88 22.12 -18.47
CA HIS A 440 4.95 23.41 -19.16
C HIS A 440 5.06 23.26 -20.68
N ALA A 441 5.80 22.25 -21.16
CA ALA A 441 5.89 21.97 -22.59
C ALA A 441 4.53 21.54 -23.19
N LEU A 442 3.76 20.74 -22.45
CA LEU A 442 2.41 20.35 -22.89
C LEU A 442 1.46 21.56 -22.96
N ASP A 443 1.52 22.44 -21.96
CA ASP A 443 0.72 23.67 -21.94
C ASP A 443 1.13 24.64 -23.07
N ALA A 444 2.43 24.74 -23.36
CA ALA A 444 2.95 25.58 -24.45
C ALA A 444 2.68 25.01 -25.85
N TYR A 445 2.57 23.67 -25.99
CA TYR A 445 2.27 23.02 -27.25
C TYR A 445 0.83 23.30 -27.69
N ASP A 446 -0.16 23.01 -26.87
CA ASP A 446 -1.57 23.35 -27.07
C ASP A 446 -2.31 23.22 -25.73
N VAL A 447 -3.12 24.24 -25.42
CA VAL A 447 -3.99 24.28 -24.22
C VAL A 447 -4.88 23.04 -24.10
N LYS A 448 -5.26 22.41 -25.22
CA LYS A 448 -6.10 21.20 -25.27
C LYS A 448 -5.32 19.91 -25.01
N THR A 449 -3.97 19.93 -25.00
CA THR A 449 -3.16 18.71 -24.91
C THR A 449 -3.43 17.90 -23.65
N LYS A 450 -3.50 18.56 -22.49
CA LYS A 450 -3.85 17.88 -21.23
C LYS A 450 -5.26 17.27 -21.27
N GLY A 451 -6.21 17.99 -21.88
CA GLY A 451 -7.57 17.47 -22.10
C GLY A 451 -7.61 16.24 -23.00
N ALA A 452 -6.76 16.17 -24.02
CA ALA A 452 -6.64 15.00 -24.90
C ALA A 452 -6.11 13.77 -24.16
N PHE A 453 -5.14 13.93 -23.22
CA PHE A 453 -4.70 12.83 -22.35
C PHE A 453 -5.84 12.32 -21.47
N LEU A 454 -6.61 13.22 -20.85
CA LEU A 454 -7.75 12.86 -20.01
C LEU A 454 -8.84 12.14 -20.81
N TYR A 455 -9.15 12.65 -22.02
CA TYR A 455 -10.10 11.98 -22.92
C TYR A 455 -9.62 10.58 -23.30
N THR A 456 -8.34 10.42 -23.69
CA THR A 456 -7.77 9.12 -24.01
C THR A 456 -7.82 8.16 -22.81
N SER A 457 -7.56 8.66 -21.60
CA SER A 457 -7.68 7.90 -20.38
C SER A 457 -9.09 7.38 -20.16
N ASN A 458 -10.11 8.20 -20.37
CA ASN A 458 -11.51 7.79 -20.25
C ASN A 458 -11.86 6.69 -21.27
N VAL A 459 -11.48 6.86 -22.54
CA VAL A 459 -11.68 5.84 -23.57
C VAL A 459 -11.00 4.52 -23.20
N VAL A 460 -9.78 4.59 -22.67
CA VAL A 460 -9.06 3.39 -22.20
C VAL A 460 -9.80 2.75 -21.01
N SER A 461 -10.35 3.55 -20.10
CA SER A 461 -11.16 3.06 -18.97
C SER A 461 -12.40 2.32 -19.46
N ASP A 462 -13.16 2.91 -20.39
CA ASP A 462 -14.36 2.28 -20.96
C ASP A 462 -14.04 0.95 -21.65
N LEU A 463 -12.93 0.91 -22.41
CA LEU A 463 -12.46 -0.32 -23.04
C LEU A 463 -12.04 -1.38 -22.01
N TYR A 464 -11.44 -0.95 -20.91
CA TYR A 464 -11.03 -1.84 -19.83
C TYR A 464 -12.24 -2.42 -19.09
N ASP A 465 -13.25 -1.61 -18.83
CA ASP A 465 -14.51 -2.06 -18.20
C ASP A 465 -15.27 -3.02 -19.13
N PHE A 466 -15.39 -2.70 -20.42
CA PHE A 466 -15.93 -3.65 -21.41
C PHE A 466 -15.18 -4.99 -21.41
N MET A 467 -13.85 -4.94 -21.30
CA MET A 467 -13.03 -6.15 -21.19
C MET A 467 -13.33 -6.92 -19.89
N LYS A 468 -13.48 -6.24 -18.75
CA LYS A 468 -13.84 -6.88 -17.47
C LYS A 468 -15.20 -7.57 -17.55
N ASP A 469 -16.19 -6.94 -18.17
CA ASP A 469 -17.51 -7.53 -18.38
C ASP A 469 -17.42 -8.83 -19.19
N ARG A 470 -16.59 -8.85 -20.25
CA ARG A 470 -16.32 -10.07 -21.02
C ARG A 470 -15.60 -11.14 -20.20
N VAL A 471 -14.68 -10.75 -19.32
CA VAL A 471 -14.04 -11.67 -18.37
C VAL A 471 -15.07 -12.24 -17.39
N GLU A 472 -16.01 -11.41 -16.92
CA GLU A 472 -17.10 -11.85 -16.05
C GLU A 472 -18.00 -12.88 -16.73
N GLU A 473 -18.49 -12.59 -17.93
CA GLU A 473 -19.29 -13.53 -18.74
C GLU A 473 -18.57 -14.88 -18.89
N TRP A 474 -17.27 -14.85 -19.19
CA TRP A 474 -16.48 -16.08 -19.33
C TRP A 474 -16.26 -16.79 -17.99
N SER A 475 -16.15 -16.05 -16.90
CA SER A 475 -15.99 -16.59 -15.55
C SER A 475 -17.23 -17.37 -15.11
N GLN A 476 -18.42 -16.93 -15.52
CA GLN A 476 -19.68 -17.63 -15.23
C GLN A 476 -19.78 -18.99 -15.94
N LEU A 477 -19.03 -19.19 -17.02
CA LEU A 477 -18.93 -20.48 -17.71
C LEU A 477 -18.00 -21.47 -17.01
N CYS A 478 -17.18 -20.99 -16.07
CA CYS A 478 -16.31 -21.84 -15.25
C CYS A 478 -17.10 -22.40 -14.07
N GLN A 479 -17.18 -23.72 -13.94
CA GLN A 479 -17.67 -24.32 -12.70
C GLN A 479 -16.66 -24.05 -11.58
N HIS A 480 -17.12 -23.45 -10.48
CA HIS A 480 -16.29 -23.01 -9.36
C HIS A 480 -15.37 -24.12 -8.85
N GLY A 481 -14.08 -23.84 -8.81
CA GLY A 481 -13.06 -24.60 -8.07
C GLY A 481 -12.40 -25.76 -8.77
N CYS A 482 -12.79 -26.11 -10.00
CA CYS A 482 -12.11 -27.13 -10.78
C CYS A 482 -11.31 -26.50 -11.93
N LEU A 483 -10.13 -27.04 -12.20
CA LEU A 483 -9.39 -26.89 -13.45
C LEU A 483 -10.22 -27.55 -14.55
N SER A 484 -11.30 -26.89 -15.01
CA SER A 484 -12.29 -27.49 -15.87
C SER A 484 -12.18 -26.97 -17.29
N ASP A 485 -12.43 -27.86 -18.23
CA ASP A 485 -12.56 -27.54 -19.62
C ASP A 485 -13.77 -26.62 -19.85
N ILE A 486 -13.52 -25.43 -20.40
CA ILE A 486 -14.58 -24.49 -20.78
C ILE A 486 -14.91 -24.68 -22.24
N LYS A 487 -16.19 -24.82 -22.54
CA LYS A 487 -16.71 -24.90 -23.91
C LYS A 487 -17.32 -23.56 -24.33
N ILE A 488 -16.79 -22.97 -25.38
CA ILE A 488 -17.23 -21.66 -25.88
C ILE A 488 -17.52 -21.77 -27.37
N SER A 489 -18.67 -21.26 -27.76
CA SER A 489 -19.09 -21.23 -29.18
C SER A 489 -18.41 -20.08 -29.96
N SER A 490 -18.03 -18.99 -29.27
CA SER A 490 -17.34 -17.88 -29.89
C SER A 490 -15.81 -18.07 -29.93
N PRO A 491 -15.10 -17.47 -30.90
CA PRO A 491 -13.65 -17.52 -30.95
C PRO A 491 -13.00 -16.93 -29.67
N PRO A 492 -11.92 -17.55 -29.15
CA PRO A 492 -11.24 -17.04 -27.96
C PRO A 492 -10.61 -15.66 -28.24
N PRO A 493 -10.72 -14.69 -27.31
CA PRO A 493 -10.10 -13.39 -27.45
C PRO A 493 -8.58 -13.52 -27.59
N HIS A 494 -7.98 -12.72 -28.46
CA HIS A 494 -6.52 -12.65 -28.59
C HIS A 494 -5.90 -11.45 -27.86
N LEU A 495 -6.66 -10.79 -26.98
CA LEU A 495 -6.21 -9.65 -26.19
C LEU A 495 -5.40 -10.12 -24.96
N PRO A 496 -4.12 -9.74 -24.82
CA PRO A 496 -3.27 -10.15 -23.69
C PRO A 496 -3.84 -9.83 -22.32
N LEU A 497 -4.46 -8.64 -22.17
CA LEU A 497 -5.05 -8.18 -20.91
C LEU A 497 -6.25 -9.03 -20.49
N PHE A 498 -7.08 -9.44 -21.43
CA PHE A 498 -8.21 -10.35 -21.16
C PHE A 498 -7.74 -11.63 -20.46
N TRP A 499 -6.72 -12.29 -21.00
CA TRP A 499 -6.20 -13.53 -20.44
C TRP A 499 -5.50 -13.34 -19.11
N LYS A 500 -4.85 -12.20 -18.90
CA LYS A 500 -4.25 -11.86 -17.60
C LYS A 500 -5.32 -11.77 -16.52
N GLU A 501 -6.37 -10.98 -16.74
CA GLU A 501 -7.49 -10.81 -15.82
C GLU A 501 -8.24 -12.12 -15.60
N TYR A 502 -8.55 -12.83 -16.68
CA TYR A 502 -9.25 -14.10 -16.63
C TYR A 502 -8.51 -15.17 -15.81
N LEU A 503 -7.21 -15.33 -16.03
CA LEU A 503 -6.38 -16.30 -15.31
C LEU A 503 -6.17 -15.89 -13.84
N GLN A 504 -6.03 -14.61 -13.59
CA GLN A 504 -5.91 -14.10 -12.21
C GLN A 504 -7.20 -14.33 -11.42
N LYS A 505 -8.34 -14.00 -11.99
CA LYS A 505 -9.65 -14.12 -11.35
C LYS A 505 -10.04 -15.58 -11.08
N ASN A 506 -9.94 -16.44 -12.09
CA ASN A 506 -10.49 -17.80 -12.01
C ASN A 506 -9.50 -18.83 -11.47
N TYR A 507 -8.19 -18.59 -11.58
CA TYR A 507 -7.15 -19.57 -11.23
C TYR A 507 -6.09 -19.04 -10.26
N ALA A 508 -6.23 -17.79 -9.78
CA ALA A 508 -5.24 -17.10 -8.93
C ALA A 508 -3.81 -17.10 -9.53
N VAL A 509 -3.72 -17.14 -10.86
CA VAL A 509 -2.44 -17.14 -11.61
C VAL A 509 -2.22 -15.76 -12.20
N VAL A 510 -1.12 -15.10 -11.82
CA VAL A 510 -0.71 -13.80 -12.38
C VAL A 510 0.41 -14.04 -13.40
N PRO A 511 0.09 -14.10 -14.71
CA PRO A 511 1.09 -14.29 -15.76
C PRO A 511 1.89 -13.02 -16.02
N THR A 512 3.08 -13.16 -16.66
CA THR A 512 3.83 -12.01 -17.16
C THR A 512 3.23 -11.49 -18.47
N MET A 513 3.37 -10.22 -18.77
CA MET A 513 2.91 -9.64 -20.04
C MET A 513 3.61 -10.28 -21.26
N LYS A 514 4.88 -10.68 -21.10
CA LYS A 514 5.60 -11.44 -22.13
C LYS A 514 4.90 -12.76 -22.45
N THR A 515 4.52 -13.52 -21.42
CA THR A 515 3.76 -14.77 -21.59
C THR A 515 2.41 -14.53 -22.25
N MET A 516 1.71 -13.45 -21.88
CA MET A 516 0.43 -13.08 -22.47
C MET A 516 0.57 -12.67 -23.94
N GLY A 517 1.67 -12.01 -24.30
CA GLY A 517 1.99 -11.73 -25.70
C GLY A 517 2.16 -13.01 -26.54
N TYR A 518 2.89 -13.99 -26.02
CA TYR A 518 3.02 -15.30 -26.68
C TYR A 518 1.67 -16.03 -26.82
N LEU A 519 0.85 -16.01 -25.78
CA LEU A 519 -0.49 -16.62 -25.83
C LEU A 519 -1.37 -15.93 -26.88
N SER A 520 -1.38 -14.60 -26.91
CA SER A 520 -2.11 -13.81 -27.90
C SER A 520 -1.70 -14.16 -29.34
N ALA A 521 -0.41 -14.22 -29.60
CA ALA A 521 0.12 -14.61 -30.92
C ALA A 521 -0.28 -16.06 -31.29
N ALA A 522 -0.20 -16.99 -30.33
CA ALA A 522 -0.60 -18.38 -30.54
C ALA A 522 -2.11 -18.50 -30.83
N ILE A 523 -2.96 -17.69 -30.17
CA ILE A 523 -4.40 -17.66 -30.43
C ILE A 523 -4.69 -17.10 -31.83
N LYS A 524 -4.04 -15.99 -32.22
CA LYS A 524 -4.17 -15.45 -33.58
C LYS A 524 -3.85 -16.52 -34.65
N ASN A 525 -2.69 -17.18 -34.48
CA ASN A 525 -2.30 -18.26 -35.39
C ASN A 525 -3.30 -19.44 -35.39
N HIS A 526 -3.86 -19.78 -34.21
CA HIS A 526 -4.91 -20.81 -34.11
C HIS A 526 -6.18 -20.47 -34.91
N LEU A 527 -6.60 -19.20 -34.82
CA LEU A 527 -7.79 -18.77 -35.56
C LEU A 527 -7.61 -18.88 -37.08
N GLU A 528 -6.39 -18.68 -37.56
CA GLU A 528 -6.02 -18.81 -38.98
C GLU A 528 -5.78 -20.27 -39.39
N THR A 529 -4.99 -21.01 -38.60
CA THR A 529 -4.48 -22.35 -39.01
C THR A 529 -5.23 -23.52 -38.40
N LYS A 530 -6.12 -23.26 -37.42
CA LYS A 530 -6.86 -24.29 -36.63
C LYS A 530 -5.93 -25.21 -35.80
N LYS A 531 -4.62 -24.92 -35.72
CA LYS A 531 -3.67 -25.69 -34.90
C LYS A 531 -3.94 -25.50 -33.42
N ARG A 532 -3.81 -26.57 -32.63
CA ARG A 532 -3.96 -26.51 -31.16
C ARG A 532 -3.02 -25.48 -30.54
N VAL A 533 -3.53 -24.63 -29.64
CA VAL A 533 -2.73 -23.76 -28.79
C VAL A 533 -2.31 -24.54 -27.56
N SER A 534 -1.05 -24.36 -27.15
CA SER A 534 -0.52 -24.97 -25.94
C SER A 534 0.60 -24.06 -25.40
N VAL A 535 0.32 -23.31 -24.33
CA VAL A 535 1.24 -22.31 -23.77
C VAL A 535 1.40 -22.54 -22.27
N MET A 536 2.66 -22.59 -21.81
CA MET A 536 2.98 -22.56 -20.38
C MET A 536 2.81 -21.15 -19.83
N ILE A 537 1.87 -20.97 -18.93
CA ILE A 537 1.56 -19.68 -18.33
C ILE A 537 2.50 -19.36 -17.17
N ARG A 538 2.79 -20.38 -16.34
CA ARG A 538 3.79 -20.40 -15.25
C ARG A 538 4.37 -21.80 -15.12
N LYS A 539 5.38 -21.95 -14.24
CA LYS A 539 6.19 -23.16 -14.04
C LYS A 539 5.38 -24.47 -13.96
N HIS A 540 4.12 -24.38 -13.50
CA HIS A 540 3.24 -25.55 -13.32
C HIS A 540 1.82 -25.33 -13.87
N VAL A 541 1.61 -24.29 -14.71
CA VAL A 541 0.28 -23.96 -15.24
C VAL A 541 0.36 -23.86 -16.75
N LYS A 542 -0.40 -24.71 -17.42
CA LYS A 542 -0.48 -24.82 -18.89
C LYS A 542 -1.90 -24.50 -19.36
N LEU A 543 -2.02 -23.63 -20.35
CA LEU A 543 -3.27 -23.34 -21.03
C LEU A 543 -3.28 -23.97 -22.41
N THR A 544 -4.37 -24.64 -22.74
CA THR A 544 -4.59 -25.24 -24.05
C THR A 544 -5.91 -24.77 -24.65
N ILE A 545 -5.95 -24.57 -25.98
CA ILE A 545 -7.15 -24.19 -26.72
C ILE A 545 -7.24 -25.09 -27.94
N GLU A 546 -8.39 -25.75 -28.13
CA GLU A 546 -8.68 -26.62 -29.25
C GLU A 546 -10.05 -26.31 -29.85
N LYS A 547 -10.15 -26.24 -31.15
CA LYS A 547 -11.44 -26.20 -31.85
C LYS A 547 -11.93 -27.65 -32.03
N LYS A 548 -13.13 -27.97 -31.50
CA LYS A 548 -13.75 -29.29 -31.59
C LYS A 548 -15.12 -29.16 -32.24
N GLN A 549 -15.47 -30.20 -32.98
CA GLN A 549 -16.80 -30.40 -33.53
C GLN A 549 -17.14 -31.90 -33.43
N LYS A 550 -18.15 -32.26 -32.65
CA LYS A 550 -18.69 -33.62 -32.62
C LYS A 550 -19.64 -33.79 -33.77
N LYS A 551 -19.78 -35.02 -34.27
CA LYS A 551 -20.76 -35.38 -35.35
C LYS A 551 -22.20 -35.01 -34.98
N SER A 552 -22.50 -34.90 -33.70
CA SER A 552 -23.81 -34.51 -33.15
C SER A 552 -23.99 -32.99 -33.00
N ASP A 553 -22.92 -32.19 -33.09
CA ASP A 553 -22.97 -30.78 -32.78
C ASP A 553 -23.18 -29.96 -34.05
N ILE A 554 -24.23 -29.13 -34.06
CA ILE A 554 -24.57 -28.26 -35.19
C ILE A 554 -23.53 -27.14 -35.35
N ILE A 555 -22.93 -26.69 -34.24
CA ILE A 555 -21.98 -25.58 -34.20
C ILE A 555 -20.65 -26.06 -33.58
N PRO A 556 -19.49 -25.75 -34.21
CA PRO A 556 -18.19 -26.06 -33.64
C PRO A 556 -17.98 -25.20 -32.38
N TYR A 557 -17.27 -25.75 -31.38
CA TYR A 557 -16.94 -25.05 -30.15
C TYR A 557 -15.42 -25.07 -29.90
N TYR A 558 -14.96 -24.12 -29.08
CA TYR A 558 -13.59 -24.06 -28.57
C TYR A 558 -13.54 -24.66 -27.17
N LEU A 559 -12.66 -25.62 -26.97
CA LEU A 559 -12.38 -26.21 -25.67
C LEU A 559 -11.13 -25.55 -25.10
N ILE A 560 -11.28 -24.88 -23.96
CA ILE A 560 -10.18 -24.19 -23.25
C ILE A 560 -9.94 -24.92 -21.94
N SER A 561 -8.72 -25.40 -21.76
CA SER A 561 -8.31 -26.15 -20.57
C SER A 561 -7.12 -25.47 -19.90
N VAL A 562 -7.19 -25.29 -18.59
CA VAL A 562 -6.08 -24.85 -17.75
C VAL A 562 -5.69 -26.02 -16.84
N THR A 563 -4.47 -26.51 -16.98
CA THR A 563 -4.01 -27.70 -16.25
C THR A 563 -2.76 -27.40 -15.43
N HIS A 564 -2.65 -27.99 -14.24
CA HIS A 564 -1.39 -28.06 -13.52
C HIS A 564 -0.55 -29.19 -14.12
N THR A 565 0.69 -28.86 -14.50
CA THR A 565 1.69 -29.88 -14.88
C THR A 565 2.50 -30.23 -13.62
N ALA A 566 2.68 -31.51 -13.39
CA ALA A 566 3.49 -32.00 -12.29
C ALA A 566 4.94 -31.49 -12.35
#